data_7ec45c127ab86df8d1a053cd71c9f0f0
#
_entry.id   7ec45c127ab86df8d1a053cd71c9f0f0
#
_cell.length_a   1.000
_cell.length_b   1.000
_cell.length_c   1.000
_cell.angle_alpha   90.00
_cell.angle_beta   90.00
_cell.angle_gamma   90.00
#
_symmetry.space_group_name_H-M   'P 1'
#
loop_
_entity.id
_entity.type
_entity.pdbx_description
1 polymer ?
#
loop_
_entity_poly.entity_id
_entity_poly.type
_entity_poly.pdbx_seq_one_letter_code
_entity_poly.pdbx_strand_id
1 'polypeptide(L)'
;MLISETTPKEYVSYLEKRNYDYFVVGDEHVDLRQALELFSVKFKAKKVLTDTGRILGNLLLEQGLVDEVNLLVHPVIVGEKSYNVFGNISQNLKLKLRKQEKLDKGLVWLVYKVTN
;
A
#
# COMPACT_ATOMS: atom_id res chain seq x y z
N MET A 1 9.91 4.19 -10.30
CA MET A 1 8.57 3.97 -10.91
C MET A 1 8.41 2.52 -11.29
N LEU A 2 7.29 1.91 -10.95
CA LEU A 2 6.98 0.54 -11.34
C LEU A 2 5.97 0.57 -12.49
N ILE A 3 6.24 -0.19 -13.54
CA ILE A 3 5.39 -0.28 -14.71
C ILE A 3 5.19 -1.75 -15.09
N SER A 4 4.21 -2.02 -15.95
CA SER A 4 3.97 -3.34 -16.52
C SER A 4 4.43 -3.41 -17.98
N GLU A 5 4.47 -4.61 -18.54
CA GLU A 5 4.85 -4.78 -19.94
C GLU A 5 3.89 -4.08 -20.91
N THR A 6 2.63 -3.91 -20.52
CA THR A 6 1.61 -3.24 -21.34
C THR A 6 1.57 -1.73 -21.16
N THR A 7 2.44 -1.17 -20.32
CA THR A 7 2.52 0.29 -20.16
C THR A 7 2.81 0.95 -21.51
N PRO A 8 2.05 1.99 -21.90
CA PRO A 8 2.24 2.65 -23.19
C PRO A 8 3.67 3.15 -23.39
N LYS A 9 4.20 2.95 -24.59
CA LYS A 9 5.57 3.38 -24.93
C LYS A 9 5.78 4.89 -24.77
N GLU A 10 4.74 5.67 -24.97
CA GLU A 10 4.77 7.11 -24.77
C GLU A 10 5.09 7.48 -23.32
N TYR A 11 4.50 6.75 -22.38
CA TYR A 11 4.77 6.97 -20.95
C TYR A 11 6.21 6.56 -20.58
N VAL A 12 6.69 5.45 -21.13
CA VAL A 12 8.08 5.00 -20.92
C VAL A 12 9.06 6.06 -21.45
N SER A 13 8.80 6.59 -22.66
CA SER A 13 9.59 7.67 -23.22
C SER A 13 9.59 8.92 -22.35
N TYR A 14 8.45 9.24 -21.75
CA TYR A 14 8.34 10.34 -20.80
C TYR A 14 9.23 10.14 -19.58
N LEU A 15 9.23 8.92 -19.02
CA LEU A 15 10.08 8.59 -17.87
C LEU A 15 11.57 8.69 -18.23
N GLU A 16 11.96 8.21 -19.40
CA GLU A 16 13.35 8.27 -19.88
C GLU A 16 13.80 9.71 -20.09
N LYS A 17 12.97 10.56 -20.69
CA LYS A 17 13.27 11.98 -20.90
C LYS A 17 13.47 12.73 -19.59
N ARG A 18 12.77 12.33 -18.53
CA ARG A 18 12.86 12.93 -17.21
C ARG A 18 13.95 12.31 -16.34
N ASN A 19 14.67 11.31 -16.86
CA ASN A 19 15.67 10.55 -16.11
C ASN A 19 15.11 9.90 -14.84
N TYR A 20 13.86 9.46 -14.90
CA TYR A 20 13.27 8.67 -13.81
C TYR A 20 13.63 7.21 -13.98
N ASP A 21 14.09 6.61 -12.90
CA ASP A 21 14.28 5.16 -12.86
C ASP A 21 12.93 4.45 -12.91
N TYR A 22 12.85 3.39 -13.69
CA TYR A 22 11.66 2.57 -13.75
C TYR A 22 12.03 1.09 -13.85
N PHE A 23 11.12 0.23 -13.39
CA PHE A 23 11.29 -1.21 -13.43
C PHE A 23 10.02 -1.84 -13.98
N VAL A 24 10.19 -2.79 -14.90
CA VAL A 24 9.07 -3.54 -15.47
C VAL A 24 8.78 -4.74 -14.56
N VAL A 25 7.60 -4.76 -13.96
CA VAL A 25 7.12 -5.86 -13.11
C VAL A 25 5.69 -6.21 -13.50
N GLY A 26 5.50 -7.45 -13.95
CA GLY A 26 4.20 -7.93 -14.37
C GLY A 26 3.87 -7.65 -15.84
N ASP A 27 2.85 -8.33 -16.35
CA ASP A 27 2.44 -8.28 -17.76
C ASP A 27 1.44 -7.14 -18.02
N GLU A 28 0.16 -7.37 -17.72
CA GLU A 28 -0.89 -6.36 -17.94
C GLU A 28 -0.95 -5.31 -16.85
N HIS A 29 -0.69 -5.72 -15.60
CA HIS A 29 -0.66 -4.84 -14.44
C HIS A 29 0.64 -5.05 -13.68
N VAL A 30 1.01 -4.04 -12.89
CA VAL A 30 2.16 -4.16 -12.00
C VAL A 30 1.94 -5.31 -11.02
N ASP A 31 2.86 -6.26 -11.01
CA ASP A 31 2.84 -7.38 -10.07
C ASP A 31 3.42 -6.91 -8.73
N LEU A 32 2.54 -6.77 -7.74
CA LEU A 32 2.94 -6.21 -6.45
C LEU A 32 3.89 -7.14 -5.68
N ARG A 33 3.72 -8.46 -5.82
CA ARG A 33 4.63 -9.41 -5.19
C ARG A 33 6.03 -9.32 -5.78
N GLN A 34 6.13 -9.30 -7.11
CA GLN A 34 7.41 -9.09 -7.79
C GLN A 34 8.05 -7.75 -7.42
N ALA A 35 7.23 -6.72 -7.28
CA ALA A 35 7.71 -5.39 -6.86
C ALA A 35 8.36 -5.44 -5.48
N LEU A 36 7.73 -6.12 -4.52
CA LEU A 36 8.30 -6.26 -3.17
C LEU A 36 9.57 -7.11 -3.17
N GLU A 37 9.61 -8.16 -3.96
CA GLU A 37 10.81 -8.98 -4.15
C GLU A 37 11.95 -8.17 -4.74
N LEU A 38 11.66 -7.33 -5.73
CA LEU A 38 12.62 -6.42 -6.34
C LEU A 38 13.21 -5.47 -5.30
N PHE A 39 12.38 -4.89 -4.44
CA PHE A 39 12.85 -4.00 -3.38
C PHE A 39 13.75 -4.72 -2.39
N SER A 40 13.42 -5.96 -2.05
CA SER A 40 14.24 -6.76 -1.15
C SER A 40 15.59 -7.11 -1.75
N VAL A 41 15.62 -7.55 -3.00
CA VAL A 41 16.84 -8.02 -3.67
C VAL A 41 17.72 -6.85 -4.13
N LYS A 42 17.15 -5.90 -4.85
CA LYS A 42 17.90 -4.81 -5.48
C LYS A 42 18.27 -3.71 -4.50
N PHE A 43 17.34 -3.32 -3.64
CA PHE A 43 17.54 -2.21 -2.70
C PHE A 43 17.81 -2.68 -1.27
N LYS A 44 17.81 -3.98 -1.02
CA LYS A 44 17.99 -4.58 0.31
C LYS A 44 17.01 -4.03 1.34
N ALA A 45 15.81 -3.68 0.87
CA ALA A 45 14.77 -3.15 1.73
C ALA A 45 14.26 -4.23 2.70
N LYS A 46 14.24 -3.91 3.99
CA LYS A 46 13.69 -4.78 5.03
C LYS A 46 12.26 -4.41 5.38
N LYS A 47 11.88 -3.17 5.15
CA LYS A 47 10.54 -2.65 5.40
C LYS A 47 10.11 -1.77 4.24
N VAL A 48 8.85 -1.90 3.84
CA VAL A 48 8.23 -1.04 2.85
C VAL A 48 6.99 -0.42 3.50
N LEU A 49 6.94 0.90 3.53
CA LEU A 49 5.79 1.64 4.02
C LEU A 49 4.96 2.12 2.83
N THR A 50 3.66 1.89 2.90
CA THR A 50 2.73 2.46 1.92
C THR A 50 1.73 3.35 2.64
N ASP A 51 1.68 4.59 2.25
CA ASP A 51 0.73 5.58 2.77
C ASP A 51 -0.17 6.15 1.67
N THR A 52 -0.12 5.54 0.51
CA THR A 52 -0.91 5.93 -0.64
C THR A 52 -2.30 5.32 -0.58
N GLY A 53 -3.22 5.99 -1.14
CA GLY A 53 -4.64 5.75 -1.22
C GLY A 53 -5.20 4.35 -1.01
N ARG A 54 -6.49 4.33 -0.86
CA ARG A 54 -7.31 3.17 -0.58
C ARG A 54 -7.12 2.01 -1.58
N ILE A 55 -6.94 2.31 -2.87
CA ILE A 55 -6.88 1.26 -3.91
C ILE A 55 -5.66 0.37 -3.72
N LEU A 56 -4.47 0.95 -3.63
CA LEU A 56 -3.24 0.19 -3.45
C LEU A 56 -3.22 -0.57 -2.12
N GLY A 57 -3.62 0.08 -1.03
CA GLY A 57 -3.66 -0.55 0.28
C GLY A 57 -4.57 -1.77 0.31
N ASN A 58 -5.75 -1.69 -0.30
CA ASN A 58 -6.68 -2.81 -0.36
C ASN A 58 -6.17 -3.94 -1.26
N LEU A 59 -5.52 -3.62 -2.37
CA LEU A 59 -4.90 -4.64 -3.22
C LEU A 59 -3.81 -5.41 -2.48
N LEU A 60 -2.96 -4.71 -1.75
CA LEU A 60 -1.92 -5.35 -0.94
C LEU A 60 -2.51 -6.26 0.14
N LEU A 61 -3.55 -5.79 0.83
CA LEU A 61 -4.24 -6.58 1.84
C LEU A 61 -4.89 -7.82 1.24
N GLU A 62 -5.59 -7.66 0.12
CA GLU A 62 -6.28 -8.77 -0.56
C GLU A 62 -5.29 -9.84 -1.03
N GLN A 63 -4.10 -9.45 -1.43
CA GLN A 63 -3.05 -10.38 -1.88
C GLN A 63 -2.21 -10.96 -0.73
N GLY A 64 -2.51 -10.61 0.52
CA GLY A 64 -1.78 -11.11 1.67
C GLY A 64 -0.34 -10.58 1.78
N LEU A 65 -0.08 -9.40 1.25
CA LEU A 65 1.25 -8.79 1.20
C LEU A 65 1.50 -7.77 2.31
N VAL A 66 0.58 -7.67 3.28
CA VAL A 66 0.69 -6.70 4.36
C VAL A 66 0.97 -7.42 5.69
N ASP A 67 2.01 -7.01 6.37
CA ASP A 67 2.34 -7.54 7.71
C ASP A 67 1.70 -6.71 8.82
N GLU A 68 1.58 -5.42 8.62
CA GLU A 68 1.16 -4.50 9.68
C GLU A 68 0.29 -3.38 9.11
N VAL A 69 -0.76 -3.06 9.85
CA VAL A 69 -1.65 -1.93 9.53
C VAL A 69 -1.55 -0.90 10.64
N ASN A 70 -1.22 0.32 10.27
CA ASN A 70 -1.17 1.46 11.16
C ASN A 70 -2.35 2.38 10.88
N LEU A 71 -3.14 2.69 11.89
CA LEU A 71 -4.30 3.56 11.78
C LEU A 71 -4.14 4.78 12.68
N LEU A 72 -4.36 5.94 12.11
CA LEU A 72 -4.48 7.16 12.89
C LEU A 72 -5.95 7.54 12.92
N VAL A 73 -6.56 7.37 14.10
CA VAL A 73 -7.99 7.63 14.28
C VAL A 73 -8.17 9.09 14.70
N HIS A 74 -8.92 9.82 13.88
CA HIS A 74 -9.24 11.21 14.11
C HIS A 74 -10.58 11.34 14.86
N PRO A 75 -10.71 12.30 15.79
CA PRO A 75 -11.95 12.49 16.55
C PRO A 75 -12.98 13.26 15.72
N VAL A 76 -13.35 12.71 14.58
CA VAL A 76 -14.31 13.34 13.65
C VAL A 76 -15.25 12.26 13.12
N ILE A 77 -16.54 12.56 13.15
CA ILE A 77 -17.55 11.73 12.50
C ILE A 77 -17.68 12.24 11.07
N VAL A 78 -17.33 11.40 10.10
CA VAL A 78 -17.38 11.77 8.68
C VAL A 78 -18.78 11.56 8.11
N GLY A 79 -19.14 12.41 7.14
CA GLY A 79 -20.46 12.36 6.52
C GLY A 79 -20.60 11.29 5.42
N GLU A 80 -21.76 11.22 4.83
CA GLU A 80 -22.14 10.23 3.83
C GLU A 80 -21.24 10.17 2.61
N LYS A 81 -20.64 11.29 2.21
CA LYS A 81 -19.81 11.39 1.03
C LYS A 81 -18.36 10.91 1.24
N SER A 82 -18.10 10.32 2.39
CA SER A 82 -16.77 9.84 2.73
C SER A 82 -16.54 8.43 2.23
N TYR A 83 -15.27 8.10 2.00
CA TYR A 83 -14.87 6.77 1.55
C TYR A 83 -14.54 5.88 2.74
N ASN A 84 -14.83 4.60 2.61
CA ASN A 84 -14.29 3.59 3.53
C ASN A 84 -12.81 3.38 3.23
N VAL A 85 -11.98 3.34 4.28
CA VAL A 85 -10.55 3.04 4.13
C VAL A 85 -10.35 1.65 3.56
N PHE A 86 -11.11 0.69 4.06
CA PHE A 86 -11.06 -0.69 3.61
C PHE A 86 -12.28 -1.01 2.76
N GLY A 87 -12.04 -1.50 1.57
CA GLY A 87 -13.07 -1.93 0.64
C GLY A 87 -12.50 -2.94 -0.35
N ASN A 88 -13.37 -3.65 -1.06
CA ASN A 88 -12.97 -4.63 -2.08
C ASN A 88 -12.06 -5.74 -1.55
N ILE A 89 -12.21 -6.07 -0.26
CA ILE A 89 -11.51 -7.19 0.37
C ILE A 89 -12.52 -8.33 0.52
N SER A 90 -12.24 -9.45 -0.14
CA SER A 90 -13.19 -10.56 -0.28
C SER A 90 -13.32 -11.42 0.98
N GLN A 91 -12.34 -11.38 1.86
CA GLN A 91 -12.30 -12.21 3.06
C GLN A 91 -12.04 -11.38 4.30
N ASN A 92 -12.51 -11.87 5.44
CA ASN A 92 -12.17 -11.26 6.71
C ASN A 92 -10.67 -11.46 7.01
N LEU A 93 -10.00 -10.38 7.36
CA LEU A 93 -8.61 -10.42 7.79
C LEU A 93 -8.57 -10.24 9.30
N LYS A 94 -7.86 -11.12 9.97
CA LYS A 94 -7.69 -11.04 11.42
C LYS A 94 -6.51 -10.15 11.76
N LEU A 95 -6.72 -9.27 12.71
CA LEU A 95 -5.71 -8.34 13.18
C LEU A 95 -5.45 -8.57 14.66
N LYS A 96 -4.19 -8.46 15.07
CA LYS A 96 -3.80 -8.50 16.46
C LYS A 96 -3.26 -7.13 16.85
N LEU A 97 -3.85 -6.51 17.86
CA LEU A 97 -3.41 -5.22 18.35
C LEU A 97 -2.00 -5.35 18.97
N ARG A 98 -1.08 -4.54 18.47
CA ARG A 98 0.30 -4.49 18.97
C ARG A 98 0.58 -3.25 19.78
N LYS A 99 -0.01 -2.12 19.39
CA LYS A 99 0.24 -0.84 20.05
C LYS A 99 -0.98 0.04 19.94
N GLN A 100 -1.24 0.78 21.02
CA GLN A 100 -2.19 1.87 21.05
C GLN A 100 -1.54 3.05 21.74
N GLU A 101 -1.74 4.22 21.19
CA GLU A 101 -1.15 5.44 21.75
C GLU A 101 -2.11 6.60 21.58
N LYS A 102 -2.37 7.28 22.69
CA LYS A 102 -3.14 8.52 22.69
C LYS A 102 -2.22 9.66 22.30
N LEU A 103 -2.57 10.36 21.25
CA LEU A 103 -1.82 11.53 20.77
C LEU A 103 -2.54 12.82 21.14
N ASP A 104 -1.90 13.95 20.84
CA ASP A 104 -2.49 15.27 21.06
C ASP A 104 -3.77 15.46 20.21
N LYS A 105 -4.63 16.36 20.65
CA LYS A 105 -5.86 16.77 19.95
C LYS A 105 -6.88 15.62 19.75
N GLY A 106 -6.87 14.63 20.62
CA GLY A 106 -7.82 13.53 20.58
C GLY A 106 -7.53 12.46 19.54
N LEU A 107 -6.37 12.49 18.92
CA LEU A 107 -5.95 11.45 17.98
C LEU A 107 -5.54 10.18 18.70
N VAL A 108 -5.80 9.03 18.09
CA VAL A 108 -5.36 7.73 18.59
C VAL A 108 -4.60 6.99 17.49
N TRP A 109 -3.42 6.52 17.81
CA TRP A 109 -2.62 5.71 16.91
C TRP A 109 -2.74 4.24 17.29
N LEU A 110 -3.15 3.42 16.33
CA LEU A 110 -3.31 1.96 16.50
C LEU A 110 -2.39 1.24 15.53
N VAL A 111 -1.70 0.24 16.04
CA VAL A 111 -0.85 -0.64 15.23
C VAL A 111 -1.35 -2.07 15.37
N TYR A 112 -1.71 -2.68 14.25
CA TYR A 112 -2.20 -4.05 14.18
C TYR A 112 -1.27 -4.90 13.33
N LYS A 113 -1.01 -6.11 13.79
CA LYS A 113 -0.37 -7.14 12.99
C LYS A 113 -1.45 -7.92 12.22
N VAL A 114 -1.23 -8.16 10.93
CA VAL A 114 -2.09 -9.04 10.14
C VAL A 114 -1.71 -10.48 10.45
N THR A 115 -2.67 -11.30 10.90
CA THR A 115 -2.40 -12.66 11.41
C THR A 115 -2.93 -13.79 10.53
N ASN A 116 -3.53 -13.48 9.42
CA ASN A 116 -4.02 -14.51 8.50
C ASN A 116 -2.92 -15.16 7.70
#